data_f0854b93e2cd78a4526786e1c882f3c2
#
_entry.id   f0854b93e2cd78a4526786e1c882f3c2
#
_cell.length_a   1.000
_cell.length_b   1.000
_cell.length_c   1.000
_cell.angle_alpha   90.00
_cell.angle_beta   90.00
_cell.angle_gamma   90.00
#
_symmetry.space_group_name_H-M   'P 1'
#
loop_
_entity.id
_entity.type
_entity.pdbx_description
1 polymer ?
#
loop_
_entity_poly.entity_id
_entity_poly.type
_entity_poly.pdbx_seq_one_letter_code
_entity_poly.pdbx_strand_id
1 'polypeptide(L)'
;MSANRHLGRIIALQTLYEEDFRRDCDDKSLKLNQVLARNINRYHKMVDDPKFIEKLVKGIHAKQTELDELLQPIAPEWPIDQIARMDRVVLRIGAYELLHSK
;
A
#
# COMPACT_ATOMS: atom_id res chain seq x y z
N MET A 1 13.89 -4.81 12.85
CA MET A 1 14.64 -3.55 12.77
C MET A 1 13.78 -2.45 12.19
N SER A 2 13.62 -1.36 12.92
CA SER A 2 12.71 -0.29 12.52
C SER A 2 13.14 0.40 11.22
N ALA A 3 14.45 0.58 11.01
CA ALA A 3 14.94 1.23 9.79
C ALA A 3 14.61 0.42 8.53
N ASN A 4 14.72 -0.89 8.61
CA ASN A 4 14.41 -1.76 7.47
C ASN A 4 12.92 -1.80 7.20
N ARG A 5 12.11 -1.72 8.25
CA ARG A 5 10.66 -1.65 8.08
C ARG A 5 10.21 -0.32 7.53
N HIS A 6 10.93 0.75 7.85
CA HIS A 6 10.64 2.05 7.27
C HIS A 6 10.83 2.02 5.75
N LEU A 7 11.94 1.47 5.28
CA LEU A 7 12.16 1.30 3.85
C LEU A 7 11.11 0.39 3.24
N GLY A 8 10.73 -0.68 3.97
CA GLY A 8 9.69 -1.58 3.51
C GLY A 8 8.36 -0.87 3.30
N ARG A 9 8.01 0.04 4.21
CA ARG A 9 6.79 0.83 4.08
C ARG A 9 6.85 1.78 2.89
N ILE A 10 8.02 2.35 2.62
CA ILE A 10 8.20 3.22 1.45
C ILE A 10 7.99 2.42 0.16
N ILE A 11 8.56 1.22 0.09
CA ILE A 11 8.37 0.35 -1.08
C ILE A 11 6.91 -0.05 -1.23
N ALA A 12 6.25 -0.37 -0.12
CA ALA A 12 4.82 -0.69 -0.14
C ALA A 12 4.00 0.50 -0.64
N LEU A 13 4.34 1.70 -0.17
CA LEU A 13 3.66 2.92 -0.61
C LEU A 13 3.79 3.12 -2.11
N GLN A 14 5.00 2.98 -2.63
CA GLN A 14 5.24 3.13 -4.07
C GLN A 14 4.46 2.09 -4.89
N THR A 15 4.46 0.85 -4.42
CA THR A 15 3.77 -0.24 -5.11
C THR A 15 2.27 -0.01 -5.14
N LEU A 16 1.69 0.31 -3.99
CA LEU A 16 0.25 0.51 -3.88
C LEU A 16 -0.20 1.77 -4.63
N TYR A 17 0.61 2.82 -4.59
CA TYR A 17 0.33 4.04 -5.34
C TYR A 17 0.29 3.76 -6.84
N GLU A 18 1.29 3.06 -7.34
CA GLU A 18 1.36 2.74 -8.77
C GLU A 18 0.17 1.88 -9.20
N GLU A 19 -0.16 0.88 -8.40
CA GLU A 19 -1.28 -0.01 -8.70
C GLU A 19 -2.59 0.77 -8.74
N ASP A 20 -2.80 1.64 -7.75
CA ASP A 20 -4.01 2.45 -7.66
C ASP A 20 -4.12 3.41 -8.83
N PHE A 21 -3.01 4.06 -9.18
CA PHE A 21 -2.96 5.00 -10.31
C PHE A 21 -3.29 4.30 -11.63
N ARG A 22 -2.65 3.16 -11.88
CA ARG A 22 -2.85 2.46 -13.16
C ARG A 22 -4.26 1.87 -13.27
N ARG A 23 -4.81 1.43 -12.15
CA ARG A 23 -6.18 0.93 -12.14
C ARG A 23 -7.16 2.05 -12.51
N ASP A 24 -6.95 3.26 -12.00
CA ASP A 24 -7.78 4.41 -12.36
C ASP A 24 -7.62 4.80 -13.82
N CYS A 25 -6.47 4.50 -14.42
CA CYS A 25 -6.24 4.72 -15.85
C CYS A 25 -6.72 3.56 -16.72
N ASP A 26 -7.41 2.60 -16.11
CA ASP A 26 -7.93 1.41 -16.80
C ASP A 26 -6.84 0.57 -17.46
N ASP A 27 -5.66 0.53 -16.84
CA ASP A 27 -4.54 -0.26 -17.33
C ASP A 27 -4.66 -1.69 -16.83
N LYS A 28 -5.18 -2.56 -17.68
CA LYS A 28 -5.42 -3.96 -17.32
C LYS A 28 -4.19 -4.84 -17.48
N SER A 29 -3.11 -4.30 -18.04
CA SER A 29 -1.87 -5.06 -18.18
C SER A 29 -1.11 -5.17 -16.85
N LEU A 30 -1.43 -4.30 -15.91
CA LEU A 30 -0.74 -4.26 -14.62
C LEU A 30 -1.13 -5.46 -13.75
N LYS A 31 -0.12 -6.09 -13.17
CA LYS A 31 -0.31 -7.11 -12.15
C LYS A 31 0.42 -6.71 -10.90
N LEU A 32 -0.28 -6.69 -9.78
CA LEU A 32 0.28 -6.26 -8.50
C LEU A 32 1.56 -6.99 -8.16
N ASN A 33 1.59 -8.30 -8.36
CA ASN A 33 2.76 -9.11 -8.04
C ASN A 33 3.99 -8.69 -8.86
N GLN A 34 3.78 -8.28 -10.11
CA GLN A 34 4.89 -7.84 -10.97
C GLN A 34 5.44 -6.50 -10.52
N VAL A 35 4.56 -5.57 -10.16
CA VAL A 35 4.98 -4.26 -9.66
C VAL A 35 5.73 -4.42 -8.34
N LEU A 36 5.21 -5.24 -7.47
CA LEU A 36 5.82 -5.51 -6.17
C LEU A 36 7.21 -6.12 -6.32
N ALA A 37 7.33 -7.15 -7.16
CA ALA A 37 8.60 -7.81 -7.38
C ALA A 37 9.64 -6.85 -7.98
N ARG A 38 9.21 -6.02 -8.93
CA ARG A 38 10.11 -5.03 -9.54
C ARG A 38 10.60 -4.02 -8.51
N ASN A 39 9.72 -3.53 -7.65
CA ASN A 39 10.09 -2.54 -6.66
C ASN A 39 10.97 -3.13 -5.56
N ILE A 40 10.71 -4.34 -5.13
CA ILE A 40 11.58 -5.03 -4.16
C ILE A 40 12.97 -5.25 -4.77
N ASN A 41 13.02 -5.69 -6.02
CA ASN A 41 14.29 -5.95 -6.69
C ASN A 41 15.12 -4.68 -6.87
N ARG A 42 14.45 -3.54 -7.10
CA ARG A 42 15.14 -2.25 -7.25
C ARG A 42 15.97 -1.91 -6.02
N TYR A 43 15.52 -2.31 -4.85
CA TYR A 43 16.19 -2.01 -3.58
C TYR A 43 16.74 -3.26 -2.90
N HIS A 44 17.01 -4.32 -3.66
CA HIS A 44 17.32 -5.64 -3.08
C HIS A 44 18.51 -5.63 -2.12
N LYS A 45 19.47 -4.75 -2.34
CA LYS A 45 20.66 -4.66 -1.47
C LYS A 45 20.32 -4.06 -0.11
N MET A 46 19.23 -3.34 0.00
CA MET A 46 18.81 -2.67 1.23
C MET A 46 17.67 -3.37 1.95
N VAL A 47 17.01 -4.30 1.27
CA VAL A 47 15.83 -4.98 1.82
C VAL A 47 16.28 -6.25 2.53
N ASP A 48 16.07 -6.26 3.86
CA ASP A 48 16.38 -7.44 4.68
C ASP A 48 15.23 -8.42 4.75
N ASP A 49 14.00 -7.91 4.66
CA ASP A 49 12.83 -8.74 4.87
C ASP A 49 11.78 -8.47 3.78
N PRO A 50 11.99 -9.05 2.60
CA PRO A 50 11.01 -8.89 1.52
C PRO A 50 9.65 -9.48 1.84
N LYS A 51 9.60 -10.47 2.74
CA LYS A 51 8.33 -11.07 3.14
C LYS A 51 7.44 -10.09 3.89
N PHE A 52 8.03 -9.21 4.68
CA PHE A 52 7.28 -8.15 5.35
C PHE A 52 6.59 -7.26 4.33
N ILE A 53 7.32 -6.87 3.28
CA ILE A 53 6.79 -6.00 2.23
C ILE A 53 5.67 -6.69 1.46
N GLU A 54 5.90 -7.95 1.08
CA GLU A 54 4.90 -8.74 0.37
C GLU A 54 3.63 -8.90 1.19
N LYS A 55 3.78 -9.23 2.46
CA LYS A 55 2.64 -9.41 3.36
C LYS A 55 1.87 -8.11 3.52
N LEU A 56 2.57 -7.01 3.68
CA LEU A 56 1.95 -5.70 3.86
C LEU A 56 1.16 -5.30 2.61
N VAL A 57 1.78 -5.38 1.44
CA VAL A 57 1.14 -4.98 0.18
C VAL A 57 -0.07 -5.86 -0.12
N LYS A 58 0.10 -7.17 -0.03
CA LYS A 58 -0.99 -8.10 -0.34
C LYS A 58 -2.12 -7.98 0.66
N GLY A 59 -1.79 -7.79 1.94
CA GLY A 59 -2.81 -7.62 2.96
C GLY A 59 -3.64 -6.36 2.75
N ILE A 60 -2.98 -5.24 2.44
CA ILE A 60 -3.68 -3.99 2.19
C ILE A 60 -4.55 -4.10 0.95
N HIS A 61 -4.02 -4.69 -0.11
CA HIS A 61 -4.77 -4.86 -1.35
C HIS A 61 -6.01 -5.72 -1.14
N ALA A 62 -5.87 -6.80 -0.40
CA ALA A 62 -6.98 -7.72 -0.14
C ALA A 62 -8.06 -7.07 0.74
N LYS A 63 -7.68 -6.16 1.62
CA LYS A 63 -8.60 -5.54 2.56
C LYS A 63 -8.91 -4.08 2.24
N GLN A 64 -8.63 -3.66 1.02
CA GLN A 64 -8.76 -2.26 0.63
C GLN A 64 -10.15 -1.70 0.87
N THR A 65 -11.20 -2.43 0.48
CA THR A 65 -12.57 -1.99 0.68
C THR A 65 -12.90 -1.87 2.16
N GLU A 66 -12.49 -2.86 2.96
CA GLU A 66 -12.70 -2.83 4.40
C GLU A 66 -12.00 -1.63 5.04
N LEU A 67 -10.76 -1.36 4.64
CA LEU A 67 -10.01 -0.23 5.17
C LEU A 67 -10.66 1.09 4.80
N ASP A 68 -11.14 1.22 3.58
CA ASP A 68 -11.82 2.45 3.14
C ASP A 68 -13.11 2.67 3.93
N GLU A 69 -13.84 1.61 4.23
CA GLU A 69 -15.04 1.71 5.05
C GLU A 69 -14.73 2.15 6.48
N LEU A 70 -13.58 1.74 7.01
CA LEU A 70 -13.15 2.16 8.33
C LEU A 70 -12.69 3.62 8.35
N LEU A 71 -12.06 4.07 7.27
CA LEU A 71 -11.50 5.41 7.19
C LEU A 71 -12.56 6.48 6.89
N GLN A 72 -13.61 6.14 6.16
CA GLN A 72 -14.62 7.10 5.75
C GLN A 72 -15.30 7.80 6.94
N PRO A 73 -15.71 7.11 8.01
CA PRO A 73 -16.32 7.79 9.15
C PRO A 73 -15.37 8.74 9.88
N ILE A 74 -14.06 8.54 9.77
CA ILE A 74 -13.07 9.40 10.42
C ILE A 74 -13.00 10.75 9.73
N ALA A 75 -13.23 10.78 8.40
CA ALA A 75 -13.23 12.00 7.62
C ALA A 75 -14.53 12.10 6.82
N PRO A 76 -15.67 12.28 7.48
CA PRO A 76 -16.96 12.22 6.80
C PRO A 76 -17.19 13.35 5.80
N GLU A 77 -16.50 14.48 5.99
CA GLU A 77 -16.62 15.62 5.09
C GLU A 77 -15.79 15.46 3.82
N TRP A 78 -14.88 14.48 3.81
CA TRP A 78 -14.01 14.24 2.68
C TRP A 78 -14.17 12.80 2.22
N PRO A 79 -15.01 12.56 1.21
CA PRO A 79 -15.14 11.20 0.66
C PRO A 79 -13.77 10.63 0.31
N ILE A 80 -13.58 9.35 0.63
CA ILE A 80 -12.27 8.70 0.47
C ILE A 80 -11.75 8.80 -0.97
N ASP A 81 -12.64 8.82 -1.94
CA ASP A 81 -12.27 8.90 -3.34
C ASP A 81 -11.84 10.32 -3.76
N GLN A 82 -12.08 11.33 -2.92
CA GLN A 82 -11.65 12.71 -3.15
C GLN A 82 -10.39 13.07 -2.39
N ILE A 83 -9.93 12.19 -1.51
CA ILE A 83 -8.66 12.37 -0.82
C ILE A 83 -7.54 12.11 -1.83
N ALA A 84 -6.49 12.94 -1.78
CA ALA A 84 -5.35 12.77 -2.69
C ALA A 84 -4.83 11.34 -2.62
N ARG A 85 -4.49 10.78 -3.78
CA ARG A 85 -4.10 9.35 -3.86
C ARG A 85 -2.99 8.99 -2.88
N MET A 86 -1.96 9.83 -2.76
CA MET A 86 -0.85 9.57 -1.84
C MET A 86 -1.36 9.48 -0.40
N ASP A 87 -2.19 10.43 0.02
CA ASP A 87 -2.72 10.45 1.38
C ASP A 87 -3.61 9.24 1.64
N ARG A 88 -4.40 8.84 0.64
CA ARG A 88 -5.27 7.68 0.75
C ARG A 88 -4.46 6.40 0.96
N VAL A 89 -3.38 6.23 0.20
CA VAL A 89 -2.51 5.06 0.33
C VAL A 89 -1.83 5.05 1.69
N VAL A 90 -1.33 6.19 2.14
CA VAL A 90 -0.68 6.31 3.46
C VAL A 90 -1.67 5.94 4.57
N LEU A 91 -2.91 6.41 4.47
CA LEU A 91 -3.94 6.10 5.46
C LEU A 91 -4.26 4.60 5.49
N ARG A 92 -4.33 3.98 4.32
CA ARG A 92 -4.58 2.54 4.25
C ARG A 92 -3.45 1.74 4.89
N ILE A 93 -2.20 2.13 4.64
CA ILE A 93 -1.05 1.45 5.25
C ILE A 93 -1.12 1.57 6.77
N GLY A 94 -1.36 2.78 7.27
CA GLY A 94 -1.46 3.01 8.70
C GLY A 94 -2.57 2.22 9.35
N ALA A 95 -3.76 2.24 8.75
CA ALA A 95 -4.91 1.51 9.28
C ALA A 95 -4.65 0.02 9.29
N TYR A 96 -4.07 -0.51 8.22
CA TYR A 96 -3.77 -1.94 8.13
C TYR A 96 -2.80 -2.35 9.23
N GLU A 97 -1.74 -1.58 9.45
CA GLU A 97 -0.75 -1.93 10.47
C GLU A 97 -1.35 -1.88 11.87
N LEU A 98 -2.23 -0.92 12.15
CA LEU A 98 -2.88 -0.83 13.45
C LEU A 98 -3.82 -1.99 13.72
N LEU A 99 -4.49 -2.50 12.69
CA LEU A 99 -5.55 -3.48 12.87
C LEU A 99 -5.09 -4.92 12.64
N HIS A 100 -4.13 -5.14 11.76
CA HIS A 100 -3.80 -6.48 11.29
C HIS A 100 -2.33 -6.86 11.39
N SER A 101 -1.45 -5.90 11.62
CA SER A 101 -0.02 -6.17 11.61
C SER A 101 0.58 -5.78 12.95
N LYS A 102 0.67 -6.71 13.86
CA LYS A 102 1.27 -6.46 15.16
C LYS A 102 2.62 -7.14 15.30
#